data_c9ac4dec69daadf33bd9b385fed2447f
#
_entry.id   c9ac4dec69daadf33bd9b385fed2447f
#
_cell.length_a   1.000
_cell.length_b   1.000
_cell.length_c   1.000
_cell.angle_alpha   90.00
_cell.angle_beta   90.00
_cell.angle_gamma   90.00
#
_symmetry.space_group_name_H-M   'P 1'
#
loop_
_entity.id
_entity.type
_entity.pdbx_description
1 polymer ?
#
loop_
_entity_poly.entity_id
_entity_poly.type
_entity_poly.pdbx_seq_one_letter_code
_entity_poly.pdbx_strand_id
1 'polypeptide(L)'
;MQYKLIDYLQRRNPTIPGIPNKISAPEKRKLEEANRFWRAVVDRAEITDCYTGKVFNKDSFEQLGQLEIDHFIPWSFIASDEIWNLTPTFKRVNINKSNDLPDMDIDLKKMAHQHHLAFGIAEENSEIRKLLDKFLNKNLNDSAARLDLYSRKLSEKEYSDGIFKIIEPLYMSAQNVGFKKWTKRLEA
;
A
#
# COMPACT_ATOMS: atom_id res chain seq x y z
N MET A 1 8.24 1.40 -32.19
CA MET A 1 7.08 2.33 -32.21
C MET A 1 6.53 2.57 -30.79
N GLN A 2 6.41 1.57 -29.95
CA GLN A 2 5.86 1.63 -28.57
C GLN A 2 6.63 2.60 -27.66
N TYR A 3 7.97 2.61 -27.68
CA TYR A 3 8.80 3.50 -26.86
C TYR A 3 8.53 4.99 -27.12
N LYS A 4 8.33 5.40 -28.36
CA LYS A 4 8.03 6.80 -28.69
C LYS A 4 6.64 7.23 -28.21
N LEU A 5 5.68 6.30 -28.21
CA LEU A 5 4.35 6.56 -27.67
C LEU A 5 4.37 6.71 -26.15
N ILE A 6 5.10 5.83 -25.45
CA ILE A 6 5.28 5.90 -24.00
C ILE A 6 5.93 7.24 -23.61
N ASP A 7 7.05 7.61 -24.23
CA ASP A 7 7.75 8.87 -23.96
C ASP A 7 6.84 10.08 -24.21
N TYR A 8 6.11 10.09 -25.33
CA TYR A 8 5.16 11.13 -25.66
C TYR A 8 4.04 11.26 -24.59
N LEU A 9 3.44 10.14 -24.17
CA LEU A 9 2.37 10.14 -23.20
C LEU A 9 2.89 10.52 -21.79
N GLN A 10 4.09 10.05 -21.40
CA GLN A 10 4.69 10.38 -20.12
C GLN A 10 4.99 11.88 -20.00
N ARG A 11 5.53 12.50 -21.05
CA ARG A 11 5.79 13.95 -21.09
C ARG A 11 4.52 14.78 -20.99
N ARG A 12 3.40 14.31 -21.53
CA ARG A 12 2.11 15.01 -21.45
C ARG A 12 1.35 14.76 -20.15
N ASN A 13 1.71 13.72 -19.44
CA ASN A 13 1.06 13.31 -18.19
C ASN A 13 2.10 13.00 -17.12
N PRO A 14 2.91 13.98 -16.69
CA PRO A 14 4.04 13.73 -15.79
C PRO A 14 3.62 13.25 -14.40
N THR A 15 2.38 13.54 -14.00
CA THR A 15 1.82 13.16 -12.69
C THR A 15 1.10 11.80 -12.69
N ILE A 16 0.98 11.16 -13.87
CA ILE A 16 0.33 9.84 -13.98
C ILE A 16 1.42 8.76 -13.94
N PRO A 17 1.48 7.93 -12.91
CA PRO A 17 2.46 6.86 -12.80
C PRO A 17 2.12 5.67 -13.71
N GLY A 18 3.11 4.83 -13.98
CA GLY A 18 2.92 3.54 -14.62
C GLY A 18 2.37 3.57 -16.05
N ILE A 19 2.55 4.65 -16.81
CA ILE A 19 2.08 4.75 -18.22
C ILE A 19 2.55 3.56 -19.06
N PRO A 20 3.79 3.06 -18.97
CA PRO A 20 4.20 1.84 -19.68
C PRO A 20 3.31 0.65 -19.37
N ASN A 21 2.98 0.43 -18.09
CA ASN A 21 2.15 -0.68 -17.62
C ASN A 21 0.68 -0.53 -18.01
N LYS A 22 0.22 0.71 -18.25
CA LYS A 22 -1.15 0.99 -18.71
C LYS A 22 -1.32 0.77 -20.23
N ILE A 23 -0.24 0.87 -20.99
CA ILE A 23 -0.24 0.63 -22.45
C ILE A 23 -0.01 -0.85 -22.76
N SER A 24 0.83 -1.51 -21.98
CA SER A 24 1.05 -2.96 -22.06
C SER A 24 0.06 -3.67 -21.14
N ALA A 25 -0.44 -4.83 -21.54
CA ALA A 25 -1.28 -5.64 -20.67
C ALA A 25 -0.58 -5.81 -19.31
N PRO A 26 -1.25 -5.51 -18.19
CA PRO A 26 -0.61 -5.53 -16.89
C PRO A 26 -0.12 -6.94 -16.56
N GLU A 27 1.12 -7.05 -16.08
CA GLU A 27 1.58 -8.27 -15.44
C GLU A 27 0.65 -8.62 -14.27
N LYS A 28 0.54 -9.92 -13.95
CA LYS A 28 -0.18 -10.36 -12.74
C LYS A 28 0.40 -9.65 -11.52
N ARG A 29 -0.47 -9.17 -10.63
CA ARG A 29 -0.10 -8.57 -9.35
C ARG A 29 0.82 -9.52 -8.57
N LYS A 30 1.93 -9.01 -8.06
CA LYS A 30 2.96 -9.78 -7.33
C LYS A 30 2.79 -9.60 -5.81
N LEU A 31 1.64 -9.99 -5.27
CA LEU A 31 1.28 -9.77 -3.85
C LEU A 31 1.70 -10.89 -2.91
N GLU A 32 2.38 -11.92 -3.41
CA GLU A 32 2.72 -13.11 -2.62
C GLU A 32 3.62 -12.79 -1.42
N GLU A 33 4.69 -11.99 -1.63
CA GLU A 33 5.62 -11.63 -0.55
C GLU A 33 4.95 -10.66 0.45
N ALA A 34 4.11 -9.74 -0.03
CA ALA A 34 3.30 -8.89 0.83
C ALA A 34 2.38 -9.72 1.73
N ASN A 35 1.67 -10.70 1.17
CA ASN A 35 0.81 -11.61 1.92
C ASN A 35 1.59 -12.41 2.98
N ARG A 36 2.76 -12.95 2.63
CA ARG A 36 3.60 -13.71 3.56
C ARG A 36 4.07 -12.84 4.71
N PHE A 37 4.57 -11.65 4.42
CA PHE A 37 5.03 -10.70 5.42
C PHE A 37 3.90 -10.29 6.38
N TRP A 38 2.80 -9.78 5.85
CA TRP A 38 1.69 -9.28 6.66
C TRP A 38 1.02 -10.36 7.50
N ARG A 39 0.87 -11.59 6.98
CA ARG A 39 0.38 -12.71 7.79
C ARG A 39 1.30 -13.01 8.96
N ALA A 40 2.60 -13.09 8.73
CA ALA A 40 3.56 -13.35 9.81
C ALA A 40 3.58 -12.25 10.88
N VAL A 41 3.38 -10.97 10.48
CA VAL A 41 3.25 -9.85 11.41
C VAL A 41 1.96 -9.95 12.23
N VAL A 42 0.83 -10.18 11.59
CA VAL A 42 -0.50 -10.33 12.24
C VAL A 42 -0.54 -11.53 13.20
N ASP A 43 0.10 -12.64 12.83
CA ASP A 43 0.20 -13.81 13.71
C ASP A 43 1.09 -13.57 14.95
N ARG A 44 1.96 -12.56 14.91
CA ARG A 44 2.93 -12.25 15.98
C ARG A 44 2.48 -11.15 16.92
N ALA A 45 1.68 -10.21 16.48
CA ALA A 45 1.30 -9.03 17.24
C ALA A 45 -0.12 -8.55 16.88
N GLU A 46 -0.72 -7.81 17.80
CA GLU A 46 -2.00 -7.14 17.55
C GLU A 46 -1.80 -5.98 16.57
N ILE A 47 -2.18 -6.24 15.32
CA ILE A 47 -2.20 -5.24 14.25
C ILE A 47 -3.65 -4.89 13.93
N THR A 48 -3.92 -3.61 13.72
CA THR A 48 -5.24 -3.11 13.34
C THR A 48 -5.31 -2.79 11.84
N ASP A 49 -6.43 -3.08 11.23
CA ASP A 49 -6.74 -2.63 9.87
C ASP A 49 -6.86 -1.10 9.83
N CYS A 50 -6.14 -0.47 8.93
CA CYS A 50 -6.08 0.98 8.83
C CYS A 50 -7.43 1.63 8.47
N TYR A 51 -8.31 0.91 7.80
CA TYR A 51 -9.61 1.42 7.36
C TYR A 51 -10.69 1.32 8.44
N THR A 52 -10.77 0.20 9.15
CA THR A 52 -11.81 -0.06 10.16
C THR A 52 -11.33 0.16 11.58
N GLY A 53 -10.02 0.10 11.83
CA GLY A 53 -9.45 0.11 13.18
C GLY A 53 -9.62 -1.20 13.94
N LYS A 54 -10.21 -2.24 13.32
CA LYS A 54 -10.37 -3.56 13.97
C LYS A 54 -9.06 -4.33 13.96
N VAL A 55 -8.79 -5.03 15.07
CA VAL A 55 -7.66 -5.96 15.18
C VAL A 55 -7.87 -7.15 14.25
N PHE A 56 -6.83 -7.62 13.59
CA PHE A 56 -6.84 -8.87 12.84
C PHE A 56 -6.86 -10.05 13.80
N ASN A 57 -8.02 -10.54 14.14
CA ASN A 57 -8.26 -11.69 15.01
C ASN A 57 -9.40 -12.57 14.47
N LYS A 58 -9.66 -13.68 15.17
CA LYS A 58 -10.67 -14.65 14.75
C LYS A 58 -12.05 -14.01 14.54
N ASP A 59 -12.51 -13.20 15.49
CA ASP A 59 -13.84 -12.60 15.47
C ASP A 59 -13.98 -11.62 14.29
N SER A 60 -12.96 -10.82 14.04
CA SER A 60 -12.93 -9.89 12.91
C SER A 60 -12.85 -10.63 11.58
N PHE A 61 -12.12 -11.75 11.50
CA PHE A 61 -12.09 -12.58 10.29
C PHE A 61 -13.44 -13.26 10.01
N GLU A 62 -14.19 -13.68 11.02
CA GLU A 62 -15.54 -14.21 10.85
C GLU A 62 -16.51 -13.14 10.31
N GLN A 63 -16.38 -11.90 10.77
CA GLN A 63 -17.24 -10.78 10.36
C GLN A 63 -16.87 -10.20 8.99
N LEU A 64 -15.58 -9.95 8.76
CA LEU A 64 -15.09 -9.14 7.64
C LEU A 64 -14.32 -9.95 6.58
N GLY A 65 -14.13 -11.25 6.81
CA GLY A 65 -13.42 -12.16 5.90
C GLY A 65 -11.91 -12.15 6.14
N GLN A 66 -11.22 -13.01 5.41
CA GLN A 66 -9.78 -13.24 5.57
C GLN A 66 -8.95 -11.99 5.22
N LEU A 67 -7.70 -11.99 5.71
CA LEU A 67 -6.71 -10.97 5.37
C LEU A 67 -6.42 -10.98 3.87
N GLU A 68 -6.52 -9.82 3.26
CA GLU A 68 -6.10 -9.52 1.88
C GLU A 68 -5.15 -8.33 1.89
N ILE A 69 -4.40 -8.17 0.79
CA ILE A 69 -3.54 -7.00 0.57
C ILE A 69 -4.27 -6.05 -0.37
N ASP A 70 -4.47 -4.83 0.09
CA ASP A 70 -5.04 -3.74 -0.68
C ASP A 70 -3.98 -2.76 -1.15
N HIS A 71 -4.27 -2.07 -2.24
CA HIS A 71 -3.53 -0.89 -2.69
C HIS A 71 -4.21 0.36 -2.14
N PHE A 72 -3.54 1.10 -1.26
CA PHE A 72 -4.08 2.33 -0.66
C PHE A 72 -4.55 3.31 -1.74
N ILE A 73 -3.69 3.64 -2.69
CA ILE A 73 -4.09 4.27 -3.96
C ILE A 73 -4.37 3.14 -4.95
N PRO A 74 -5.54 3.12 -5.61
CA PRO A 74 -5.96 2.02 -6.47
C PRO A 74 -4.91 1.58 -7.49
N TRP A 75 -4.73 0.26 -7.62
CA TRP A 75 -3.79 -0.32 -8.58
C TRP A 75 -4.06 0.14 -10.02
N SER A 76 -5.32 0.36 -10.38
CA SER A 76 -5.72 0.88 -11.70
C SER A 76 -5.14 2.27 -12.00
N PHE A 77 -4.75 3.03 -10.96
CA PHE A 77 -4.04 4.30 -11.11
C PHE A 77 -2.52 4.13 -11.06
N ILE A 78 -1.98 3.45 -10.03
CA ILE A 78 -0.52 3.29 -9.84
C ILE A 78 0.09 2.33 -10.86
N ALA A 79 -0.59 1.22 -11.16
CA ALA A 79 -0.14 0.13 -12.03
C ALA A 79 1.20 -0.50 -11.60
N SER A 80 1.48 -0.49 -10.30
CA SER A 80 2.64 -1.14 -9.67
C SER A 80 2.30 -1.63 -8.26
N ASP A 81 3.06 -2.63 -7.78
CA ASP A 81 2.90 -3.24 -6.47
C ASP A 81 3.99 -2.72 -5.53
N GLU A 82 3.97 -1.42 -5.21
CA GLU A 82 4.94 -0.77 -4.33
C GLU A 82 4.58 -0.97 -2.86
N ILE A 83 5.57 -1.35 -2.04
CA ILE A 83 5.37 -1.67 -0.62
C ILE A 83 4.71 -0.52 0.16
N TRP A 84 5.06 0.73 -0.12
CA TRP A 84 4.49 1.90 0.51
C TRP A 84 2.99 2.10 0.21
N ASN A 85 2.46 1.42 -0.82
CA ASN A 85 1.06 1.45 -1.23
C ASN A 85 0.29 0.16 -0.86
N LEU A 86 0.97 -0.85 -0.30
CA LEU A 86 0.39 -2.17 0.00
C LEU A 86 0.13 -2.32 1.49
N THR A 87 -1.14 -2.43 1.89
CA THR A 87 -1.58 -2.55 3.27
C THR A 87 -2.47 -3.77 3.49
N PRO A 88 -2.38 -4.46 4.64
CA PRO A 88 -3.31 -5.52 4.98
C PRO A 88 -4.67 -4.94 5.33
N THR A 89 -5.72 -5.59 4.88
CA THR A 89 -7.11 -5.30 5.24
C THR A 89 -7.95 -6.57 5.20
N PHE A 90 -9.22 -6.46 5.55
CA PHE A 90 -10.16 -7.56 5.44
C PHE A 90 -10.76 -7.66 4.03
N LYS A 91 -11.04 -8.88 3.58
CA LYS A 91 -11.60 -9.16 2.25
C LYS A 91 -12.84 -8.31 1.93
N ARG A 92 -13.80 -8.22 2.86
CA ARG A 92 -15.03 -7.44 2.63
C ARG A 92 -14.77 -5.95 2.53
N VAL A 93 -13.79 -5.44 3.28
CA VAL A 93 -13.35 -4.05 3.25
C VAL A 93 -12.69 -3.74 1.92
N ASN A 94 -11.76 -4.59 1.47
CA ASN A 94 -11.08 -4.46 0.18
C ASN A 94 -12.08 -4.45 -1.00
N ILE A 95 -13.03 -5.38 -1.01
CA ILE A 95 -14.10 -5.42 -2.03
C ILE A 95 -14.96 -4.15 -1.99
N ASN A 96 -15.34 -3.68 -0.80
CA ASN A 96 -16.17 -2.49 -0.65
C ASN A 96 -15.45 -1.21 -1.07
N LYS A 97 -14.15 -1.07 -0.72
CA LYS A 97 -13.32 0.06 -1.14
C LYS A 97 -13.10 0.05 -2.66
N SER A 98 -12.85 -1.12 -3.25
CA SER A 98 -12.63 -1.26 -4.70
C SER A 98 -11.60 -0.25 -5.25
N ASN A 99 -11.98 0.56 -6.23
CA ASN A 99 -11.15 1.61 -6.83
C ASN A 99 -11.35 3.00 -6.21
N ASP A 100 -12.03 3.10 -5.08
CA ASP A 100 -12.22 4.38 -4.41
C ASP A 100 -10.97 4.74 -3.59
N LEU A 101 -10.73 6.04 -3.43
CA LEU A 101 -9.63 6.60 -2.65
C LEU A 101 -10.01 6.66 -1.16
N PRO A 102 -9.18 6.13 -0.26
CA PRO A 102 -9.41 6.22 1.18
C PRO A 102 -9.26 7.67 1.69
N ASP A 103 -9.54 7.89 2.97
CA ASP A 103 -9.38 9.21 3.56
C ASP A 103 -7.91 9.52 3.84
N MET A 104 -7.42 10.64 3.29
CA MET A 104 -6.01 11.06 3.47
C MET A 104 -5.67 11.44 4.90
N ASP A 105 -6.60 12.08 5.61
CA ASP A 105 -6.30 12.59 6.95
C ASP A 105 -6.42 11.52 8.04
N ILE A 106 -7.23 10.51 7.81
CA ILE A 106 -7.53 9.45 8.77
C ILE A 106 -6.81 8.15 8.41
N ASP A 107 -7.08 7.61 7.22
CA ASP A 107 -6.61 6.27 6.87
C ASP A 107 -5.11 6.24 6.58
N LEU A 108 -4.55 7.31 5.98
CA LEU A 108 -3.11 7.34 5.71
C LEU A 108 -2.29 7.40 7.00
N LYS A 109 -2.75 8.13 8.02
CA LYS A 109 -2.08 8.14 9.34
C LYS A 109 -2.10 6.76 9.99
N LYS A 110 -3.27 6.09 9.94
CA LYS A 110 -3.40 4.73 10.47
C LYS A 110 -2.55 3.72 9.69
N MET A 111 -2.48 3.85 8.37
CA MET A 111 -1.63 3.00 7.53
C MET A 111 -0.14 3.24 7.84
N ALA A 112 0.29 4.50 8.00
CA ALA A 112 1.67 4.82 8.37
C ALA A 112 2.04 4.21 9.74
N HIS A 113 1.17 4.32 10.72
CA HIS A 113 1.34 3.68 12.04
C HIS A 113 1.42 2.15 11.92
N GLN A 114 0.49 1.52 11.20
CA GLN A 114 0.47 0.08 10.96
C GLN A 114 1.77 -0.42 10.32
N HIS A 115 2.27 0.27 9.29
CA HIS A 115 3.54 -0.07 8.63
C HIS A 115 4.73 0.11 9.56
N HIS A 116 4.79 1.23 10.30
CA HIS A 116 5.87 1.48 11.25
C HIS A 116 5.96 0.41 12.34
N LEU A 117 4.81 -0.01 12.90
CA LEU A 117 4.75 -1.14 13.84
C LEU A 117 5.25 -2.43 13.22
N ALA A 118 4.80 -2.77 12.02
CA ALA A 118 5.19 -3.99 11.32
C ALA A 118 6.70 -4.04 11.06
N PHE A 119 7.31 -2.92 10.70
CA PHE A 119 8.76 -2.84 10.50
C PHE A 119 9.52 -2.94 11.82
N GLY A 120 9.01 -2.35 12.91
CA GLY A 120 9.57 -2.54 14.25
C GLY A 120 9.59 -4.01 14.67
N ILE A 121 8.49 -4.73 14.46
CA ILE A 121 8.40 -6.17 14.72
C ILE A 121 9.42 -6.96 13.88
N ALA A 122 9.61 -6.59 12.62
CA ALA A 122 10.60 -7.22 11.75
C ALA A 122 12.04 -6.98 12.23
N GLU A 123 12.36 -5.82 12.81
CA GLU A 123 13.69 -5.57 13.39
C GLU A 123 13.99 -6.45 14.60
N GLU A 124 12.96 -6.84 15.35
CA GLU A 124 13.08 -7.67 16.55
C GLU A 124 13.00 -9.18 16.27
N ASN A 125 12.58 -9.57 15.05
CA ASN A 125 12.37 -10.97 14.67
C ASN A 125 13.06 -11.30 13.34
N SER A 126 14.11 -12.14 13.42
CA SER A 126 14.93 -12.50 12.25
C SER A 126 14.17 -13.23 11.13
N GLU A 127 13.11 -13.97 11.45
CA GLU A 127 12.31 -14.67 10.43
C GLU A 127 11.38 -13.69 9.71
N ILE A 128 10.72 -12.81 10.47
CA ILE A 128 9.89 -11.75 9.88
C ILE A 128 10.76 -10.77 9.09
N ARG A 129 11.98 -10.48 9.57
CA ARG A 129 12.94 -9.67 8.84
C ARG A 129 13.29 -10.25 7.46
N LYS A 130 13.50 -11.55 7.36
CA LYS A 130 13.73 -12.21 6.07
C LYS A 130 12.54 -12.07 5.11
N LEU A 131 11.30 -12.10 5.65
CA LEU A 131 10.11 -11.86 4.84
C LEU A 131 10.02 -10.40 4.38
N LEU A 132 10.33 -9.46 5.28
CA LEU A 132 10.40 -8.04 4.91
C LEU A 132 11.45 -7.78 3.82
N ASP A 133 12.64 -8.36 3.94
CA ASP A 133 13.70 -8.19 2.92
C ASP A 133 13.26 -8.72 1.55
N LYS A 134 12.55 -9.84 1.50
CA LYS A 134 11.97 -10.35 0.25
C LYS A 134 10.87 -9.43 -0.28
N PHE A 135 10.03 -8.92 0.58
CA PHE A 135 8.99 -7.96 0.22
C PHE A 135 9.59 -6.67 -0.34
N LEU A 136 10.59 -6.08 0.34
CA LEU A 136 11.34 -4.91 -0.13
C LEU A 136 12.00 -5.15 -1.49
N ASN A 137 12.67 -6.29 -1.66
CA ASN A 137 13.36 -6.59 -2.91
C ASN A 137 12.42 -6.77 -4.10
N LYS A 138 11.19 -7.21 -3.86
CA LYS A 138 10.21 -7.49 -4.91
C LYS A 138 9.26 -6.33 -5.18
N ASN A 139 8.94 -5.56 -4.16
CA ASN A 139 7.88 -4.56 -4.14
C ASN A 139 8.37 -3.15 -3.77
N LEU A 140 9.66 -2.87 -3.94
CA LEU A 140 10.21 -1.52 -3.76
C LEU A 140 11.17 -1.20 -4.90
N ASN A 141 10.63 -0.56 -5.93
CA ASN A 141 11.38 -0.15 -7.12
C ASN A 141 11.83 1.31 -7.06
N ASP A 142 11.19 2.12 -6.20
CA ASP A 142 11.53 3.52 -6.00
C ASP A 142 12.75 3.66 -5.08
N SER A 143 13.86 4.13 -5.65
CA SER A 143 15.10 4.35 -4.90
C SER A 143 15.01 5.48 -3.88
N ALA A 144 14.19 6.51 -4.13
CA ALA A 144 13.96 7.59 -3.17
C ALA A 144 13.16 7.08 -1.98
N ALA A 145 12.08 6.33 -2.22
CA ALA A 145 11.32 5.68 -1.15
C ALA A 145 12.19 4.72 -0.32
N ARG A 146 13.14 4.01 -0.95
CA ARG A 146 14.07 3.13 -0.25
C ARG A 146 14.97 3.92 0.71
N LEU A 147 15.52 5.05 0.27
CA LEU A 147 16.37 5.89 1.10
C LEU A 147 15.57 6.56 2.23
N ASP A 148 14.40 7.06 1.93
CA ASP A 148 13.61 7.85 2.86
C ASP A 148 12.84 7.01 3.88
N LEU A 149 12.37 5.81 3.52
CA LEU A 149 11.51 5.00 4.38
C LEU A 149 12.17 3.72 4.93
N TYR A 150 13.13 3.12 4.20
CA TYR A 150 13.59 1.76 4.49
C TYR A 150 15.10 1.61 4.71
N SER A 151 15.88 2.69 4.58
CA SER A 151 17.35 2.64 4.70
C SER A 151 17.87 2.71 6.13
N ARG A 152 17.03 3.16 7.09
CA ARG A 152 17.37 3.38 8.49
C ARG A 152 16.19 3.15 9.41
N LYS A 153 16.46 2.97 10.69
CA LYS A 153 15.41 2.95 11.71
C LYS A 153 14.85 4.37 11.88
N LEU A 154 13.59 4.56 11.49
CA LEU A 154 12.86 5.82 11.57
C LEU A 154 11.99 5.85 12.84
N SER A 155 11.82 7.02 13.43
CA SER A 155 10.71 7.25 14.35
C SER A 155 9.38 7.19 13.59
N GLU A 156 8.29 6.94 14.29
CA GLU A 156 6.95 6.90 13.70
C GLU A 156 6.62 8.20 12.95
N LYS A 157 7.03 9.35 13.53
CA LYS A 157 6.83 10.64 12.89
C LYS A 157 7.59 10.78 11.57
N GLU A 158 8.88 10.41 11.56
CA GLU A 158 9.71 10.47 10.34
C GLU A 158 9.17 9.54 9.26
N TYR A 159 8.71 8.34 9.62
CA TYR A 159 8.08 7.41 8.70
C TYR A 159 6.77 7.97 8.14
N SER A 160 5.92 8.51 9.01
CA SER A 160 4.65 9.13 8.61
C SER A 160 4.87 10.31 7.67
N ASP A 161 5.79 11.22 8.00
CA ASP A 161 6.12 12.38 7.16
C ASP A 161 6.68 11.92 5.79
N GLY A 162 7.47 10.86 5.76
CA GLY A 162 8.03 10.27 4.53
C GLY A 162 6.96 9.66 3.63
N ILE A 163 6.04 8.86 4.19
CA ILE A 163 4.98 8.22 3.40
C ILE A 163 3.97 9.24 2.87
N PHE A 164 3.68 10.28 3.64
CA PHE A 164 2.84 11.40 3.18
C PHE A 164 3.42 12.09 1.96
N LYS A 165 4.72 12.39 1.94
CA LYS A 165 5.41 13.00 0.79
C LYS A 165 5.29 12.17 -0.49
N ILE A 166 5.21 10.85 -0.38
CA ILE A 166 5.06 9.95 -1.52
C ILE A 166 3.60 9.86 -1.97
N ILE A 167 2.69 9.68 -1.03
CA ILE A 167 1.29 9.37 -1.33
C ILE A 167 0.48 10.60 -1.72
N GLU A 168 0.67 11.74 -1.05
CA GLU A 168 -0.15 12.94 -1.27
C GLU A 168 -0.17 13.40 -2.74
N PRO A 169 0.97 13.59 -3.45
CA PRO A 169 0.93 14.03 -4.85
C PRO A 169 0.25 13.01 -5.78
N LEU A 170 0.41 11.72 -5.50
CA LEU A 170 -0.22 10.64 -6.27
C LEU A 170 -1.73 10.59 -6.02
N TYR A 171 -2.14 10.79 -4.77
CA TYR A 171 -3.55 10.85 -4.37
C TYR A 171 -4.26 12.03 -5.05
N MET A 172 -3.67 13.22 -4.99
CA MET A 172 -4.20 14.42 -5.65
C MET A 172 -4.30 14.23 -7.18
N SER A 173 -3.29 13.59 -7.76
CA SER A 173 -3.32 13.25 -9.19
C SER A 173 -4.43 12.25 -9.53
N ALA A 174 -4.65 11.24 -8.69
CA ALA A 174 -5.74 10.29 -8.88
C ALA A 174 -7.12 10.97 -8.80
N GLN A 175 -7.31 11.89 -7.86
CA GLN A 175 -8.55 12.69 -7.78
C GLN A 175 -8.77 13.53 -9.06
N ASN A 176 -7.72 14.18 -9.56
CA ASN A 176 -7.80 15.03 -10.75
C ASN A 176 -8.18 14.24 -12.02
N VAL A 177 -7.86 12.95 -12.10
CA VAL A 177 -8.26 12.08 -13.20
C VAL A 177 -9.58 11.32 -12.94
N GLY A 178 -10.29 11.64 -11.86
CA GLY A 178 -11.65 11.20 -11.62
C GLY A 178 -11.84 10.02 -10.66
N PHE A 179 -10.80 9.59 -9.93
CA PHE A 179 -10.99 8.63 -8.84
C PHE A 179 -11.78 9.26 -7.69
N LYS A 180 -12.79 8.55 -7.22
CA LYS A 180 -13.71 9.06 -6.19
C LYS A 180 -13.19 8.76 -4.79
N LYS A 181 -13.57 9.59 -3.83
CA LYS A 181 -13.36 9.29 -2.42
C LYS A 181 -14.28 8.15 -1.97
N TRP A 182 -13.76 7.24 -1.17
CA TRP A 182 -14.50 6.14 -0.58
C TRP A 182 -15.41 6.65 0.56
N THR A 183 -16.70 6.79 0.26
CA THR A 183 -17.69 7.34 1.19
C THR A 183 -18.61 6.28 1.80
N LYS A 184 -18.82 5.15 1.11
CA LYS A 184 -19.71 4.06 1.55
C LYS A 184 -18.93 3.00 2.32
N ARG A 185 -18.41 3.37 3.49
CA ARG A 185 -17.67 2.45 4.36
C ARG A 185 -18.58 1.40 4.95
N LEU A 186 -18.06 0.19 5.14
CA LEU A 186 -18.72 -0.81 5.94
C LEU A 186 -18.80 -0.29 7.38
N GLU A 187 -20.01 -0.32 7.97
CA GLU A 187 -20.18 -0.07 9.40
C GLU A 187 -19.42 -1.15 10.16
N ALA A 188 -18.51 -0.72 11.03
CA ALA A 188 -17.60 -1.58 11.77
C ALA A 188 -18.25 -2.12 13.06
#